data_98129c598bfacfbe254c945530a0ab48
#
_entry.id   98129c598bfacfbe254c945530a0ab48
#
_cell.length_a   1.000
_cell.length_b   1.000
_cell.length_c   1.000
_cell.angle_alpha   90.00
_cell.angle_beta   90.00
_cell.angle_gamma   90.00
#
_symmetry.space_group_name_H-M   'P 1'
#
loop_
_entity.id
_entity.type
_entity.pdbx_description
1 polymer ?
#
loop_
_entity_poly.entity_id
_entity_poly.type
_entity_poly.pdbx_seq_one_letter_code
_entity_poly.pdbx_strand_id
1 'polypeptide(L)' 'MEKIKASLCPACSACPEVVINADGVTIGEAENTVKLSHAEWNQLVELVRSGKLPSVKE' A
#
# COMPACT_ATOMS: atom_id res chain seq x y z
N MET A 1 1.82 -2.95 -17.41
CA MET A 1 2.12 -3.33 -16.00
C MET A 1 0.98 -4.17 -15.46
N GLU A 2 1.32 -5.27 -14.85
CA GLU A 2 0.30 -6.12 -14.26
C GLU A 2 -0.23 -5.51 -12.97
N LYS A 3 -1.47 -5.80 -12.71
CA LYS A 3 -2.10 -5.35 -11.48
C LYS A 3 -1.65 -6.24 -10.31
N ILE A 4 -1.16 -5.61 -9.26
CA ILE A 4 -0.74 -6.31 -8.06
C ILE A 4 -1.67 -5.89 -6.93
N LYS A 5 -2.16 -6.85 -6.19
CA LYS A 5 -3.13 -6.60 -5.13
C LYS A 5 -2.71 -7.37 -3.89
N ALA A 6 -2.64 -6.67 -2.77
CA ALA A 6 -2.22 -7.27 -1.51
C ALA A 6 -3.09 -6.76 -0.39
N SER A 7 -3.57 -7.67 0.46
CA SER A 7 -4.35 -7.30 1.62
C SER A 7 -3.42 -6.98 2.78
N LEU A 8 -3.76 -5.95 3.53
CA LEU A 8 -2.97 -5.56 4.68
C LEU A 8 -3.44 -6.23 5.97
N CYS A 9 -4.46 -7.04 5.87
CA CYS A 9 -5.05 -7.68 7.04
C CYS A 9 -4.77 -9.19 6.99
N PRO A 10 -4.09 -9.73 7.99
CA PRO A 10 -3.74 -11.16 7.93
C PRO A 10 -4.94 -12.08 8.07
N ALA A 11 -6.01 -11.64 8.69
CA ALA A 11 -7.10 -12.56 9.01
C ALA A 11 -8.50 -12.03 8.77
N CYS A 12 -8.63 -10.81 8.29
CA CYS A 12 -9.94 -10.19 8.07
C CYS A 12 -10.29 -10.14 6.60
N SER A 13 -11.59 -10.10 6.31
CA SER A 13 -12.04 -9.94 4.94
C SER A 13 -12.29 -8.49 4.58
N ALA A 14 -12.49 -7.61 5.56
CA ALA A 14 -12.77 -6.20 5.31
C ALA A 14 -11.58 -5.35 5.73
N CYS A 15 -10.48 -5.49 5.03
CA CYS A 15 -9.24 -4.84 5.40
C CYS A 15 -8.71 -3.99 4.27
N PRO A 16 -7.93 -2.96 4.60
CA PRO A 16 -7.31 -2.15 3.56
C PRO A 16 -6.43 -2.99 2.64
N GLU A 17 -6.38 -2.60 1.40
CA GLU A 17 -5.60 -3.29 0.39
C GLU A 17 -4.67 -2.31 -0.29
N VAL A 18 -3.58 -2.85 -0.80
CA VAL A 18 -2.68 -2.10 -1.68
C VAL A 18 -2.88 -2.64 -3.08
N VAL A 19 -3.22 -1.78 -4.01
CA VAL A 19 -3.40 -2.17 -5.41
C VAL A 19 -2.47 -1.34 -6.26
N ILE A 20 -1.59 -2.01 -6.98
CA ILE A 20 -0.64 -1.38 -7.89
C ILE A 20 -1.08 -1.66 -9.31
N ASN A 21 -1.25 -0.63 -10.12
CA ASN A 21 -1.60 -0.80 -11.52
C ASN A 21 -0.95 0.31 -12.35
N ALA A 22 -1.32 0.36 -13.63
CA ALA A 22 -0.69 1.30 -14.55
C ALA A 22 -0.99 2.76 -14.22
N ASP A 23 -2.09 3.01 -13.53
CA ASP A 23 -2.49 4.38 -13.18
C ASP A 23 -1.86 4.87 -11.89
N GLY A 24 -1.32 3.99 -11.09
CA GLY A 24 -0.73 4.37 -9.82
C GLY A 24 -1.00 3.31 -8.77
N VAL A 25 -0.99 3.72 -7.51
CA VAL A 25 -1.19 2.83 -6.39
C VAL A 25 -2.33 3.35 -5.53
N THR A 26 -3.21 2.45 -5.12
CA THR A 26 -4.31 2.80 -4.23
C THR A 26 -4.17 2.01 -2.95
N ILE A 27 -4.30 2.68 -1.82
CA ILE A 27 -4.21 2.05 -0.51
C ILE A 27 -5.47 2.39 0.27
N GLY A 28 -6.11 1.37 0.80
CA GLY A 28 -7.27 1.61 1.64
C GLY A 28 -8.38 0.61 1.38
N GLU A 29 -9.55 0.92 1.92
CA GLU A 29 -10.72 0.06 1.76
C GLU A 29 -11.95 0.93 1.53
N ALA A 30 -12.86 0.41 0.73
CA ALA A 30 -14.13 1.06 0.46
C ALA A 30 -13.92 2.53 0.09
N GLU A 31 -14.43 3.44 0.90
CA GLU A 31 -14.34 4.87 0.61
C GLU A 31 -13.13 5.54 1.25
N ASN A 32 -12.37 4.79 2.01
CA ASN A 32 -11.18 5.32 2.68
C ASN A 32 -9.94 4.89 1.91
N THR A 33 -9.69 5.54 0.81
CA THR A 33 -8.54 5.19 -0.02
C THR A 33 -7.67 6.40 -0.28
N VAL A 34 -6.40 6.13 -0.42
CA VAL A 34 -5.39 7.13 -0.80
C VAL A 34 -4.79 6.69 -2.12
N LYS A 35 -4.68 7.61 -3.04
CA LYS A 35 -4.10 7.31 -4.34
C LYS A 35 -2.72 7.93 -4.42
N LEU A 36 -1.74 7.12 -4.80
CA LEU A 36 -0.36 7.55 -4.93
C LEU A 36 0.10 7.39 -6.37
N SER A 37 1.00 8.28 -6.80
CA SER A 37 1.69 8.06 -8.06
C SER A 37 2.72 6.95 -7.87
N HIS A 38 3.23 6.44 -8.97
CA HIS A 38 4.29 5.42 -8.88
C HIS A 38 5.51 5.96 -8.16
N ALA A 39 5.85 7.23 -8.38
CA ALA A 39 7.00 7.84 -7.73
C ALA A 39 6.78 7.94 -6.23
N GLU A 40 5.57 8.31 -5.83
CA GLU A 40 5.25 8.39 -4.40
C GLU A 40 5.27 7.01 -3.75
N TRP A 41 4.77 6.03 -4.46
CA TRP A 41 4.81 4.65 -3.95
C TRP A 41 6.24 4.17 -3.77
N ASN A 42 7.09 4.46 -4.76
CA ASN A 42 8.49 4.04 -4.67
C ASN A 42 9.20 4.73 -3.51
N GLN A 43 8.84 5.98 -3.23
CA GLN A 43 9.41 6.68 -2.09
C GLN A 43 8.97 6.02 -0.78
N LEU A 44 7.71 5.61 -0.70
CA LEU A 44 7.23 4.90 0.48
C LEU A 44 7.98 3.59 0.70
N VAL A 45 8.18 2.85 -0.38
CA VAL A 45 8.92 1.59 -0.31
C VAL A 45 10.33 1.84 0.21
N GLU A 46 10.97 2.89 -0.28
CA GLU A 46 12.33 3.21 0.15
C GLU A 46 12.37 3.60 1.64
N LEU A 47 11.38 4.34 2.11
CA LEU A 47 11.32 4.72 3.51
C LEU A 47 11.16 3.50 4.41
N VAL A 48 10.37 2.53 3.97
CA VAL A 48 10.21 1.28 4.71
C VAL A 48 11.51 0.48 4.72
N ARG A 49 12.15 0.37 3.56
CA ARG A 49 13.38 -0.41 3.44
C ARG A 49 14.51 0.19 4.25
N SER A 50 14.59 1.49 4.31
CA SER A 50 15.68 2.16 5.01
C SER A 50 15.47 2.24 6.52
N GLY A 51 14.31 1.84 6.99
CA GLY A 51 14.01 1.86 8.42
C GLY A 51 13.46 3.17 8.94
N LYS A 52 13.23 4.14 8.05
CA LYS A 52 12.64 5.41 8.49
C LYS A 52 11.16 5.25 8.82
N LEU A 53 10.51 4.27 8.23
CA LEU A 53 9.14 3.90 8.57
C LEU A 53 9.17 2.45 9.06
N PRO A 54 9.50 2.25 10.33
CA PRO A 54 9.66 0.88 10.85
C PRO A 54 8.32 0.25 11.16
N SER A 55 8.35 -1.07 11.33
CA SER A 55 7.16 -1.75 11.79
C SER A 55 6.85 -1.31 13.21
N VAL A 56 5.58 -1.41 13.56
CA VAL A 56 5.10 -0.97 14.86
C VAL A 56 4.78 -2.21 15.69
N LYS A 57 5.19 -2.15 16.95
CA LYS A 57 4.89 -3.24 17.86
C LYS A 57 3.45 -3.11 18.33
N GLU A 58 2.68 -4.17 18.15
CA GLU A 58 1.27 -4.17 18.56
C GLU A 58 1.08 -4.61 19.97
#